data_d3b40fba0d7d2c73dab0ecba80e16ffb
#
_entry.id   d3b40fba0d7d2c73dab0ecba80e16ffb
#
_cell.length_a   1.000
_cell.length_b   1.000
_cell.length_c   1.000
_cell.angle_alpha   90.00
_cell.angle_beta   90.00
_cell.angle_gamma   90.00
#
_symmetry.space_group_name_H-M   'P 1'
#
loop_
_entity.id
_entity.type
_entity.pdbx_description
1 polymer ?
#
loop_
_entity_poly.entity_id
_entity_poly.type
_entity_poly.pdbx_seq_one_letter_code
_entity_poly.pdbx_strand_id
1 'polypeptide(L)'
;MNTSLLYKKFMCFLRWGLFTSLSFTIAGQVCRASEPISVEVTAGNEILIGQYTDQTKKIASFKGIPYAAPPVNVLRWQAPEKPQPRSGKQLATSFANACFQDNYNTLWYQQVGKAFGAGPELFTDPNFSEDCLYLNIWTPSLSKDKKLPVMVWIHGGSNKAGWSYEQNYIGAKLAQQGQVIVVSIGYRLGVFGFFSHPELIQNNAPANFALLDQIEALTWINKNVDQFAGDSSNITLFGESAGAANIGNLILSPLADGLFQRAISQSGGFQLWNNIELKNQQVFGHELANSLDMTDSSLATLKKVSAKLLFNKAKQDFPEYYYGASVDGHVLPDTALNLLFSRKLQVDLLIGSNQDEWLMYLDNSPEKLTQMINSYPKEIRDLLKERAQQEQSIVHGHDQASTLIDMVCPGYAYAQQIVKSDKRAYIYRFKRVRTGQGGDQLQAYHGAEIPYVFDSHDDWLTTNKDDEALTKAMISYWTNFAKNGDPNDPKSTDLPAWPQFDENDPKVLALSAQITAIAAPDFSNCQKIFPVLKQSLKKQK
;
A
#
# COMPACT_ATOMS: atom_id res chain seq x y z
N MET A 1 14.40 31.85 -17.53
CA MET A 1 13.40 32.20 -18.57
C MET A 1 13.23 30.97 -19.41
N ASN A 2 12.21 30.20 -19.15
CA ASN A 2 12.04 28.85 -19.69
C ASN A 2 10.85 28.76 -20.65
N THR A 3 11.13 28.31 -21.86
CA THR A 3 10.21 28.14 -22.99
C THR A 3 9.83 26.67 -23.22
N SER A 4 9.68 25.85 -22.19
CA SER A 4 9.41 24.42 -22.36
C SER A 4 7.98 23.94 -22.00
N LEU A 5 7.09 24.80 -21.51
CA LEU A 5 5.72 24.39 -21.11
C LEU A 5 4.62 24.65 -22.15
N LEU A 6 4.98 25.09 -23.37
CA LEU A 6 4.03 25.49 -24.41
C LEU A 6 3.97 24.52 -25.63
N TYR A 7 4.67 23.40 -25.60
CA TYR A 7 4.87 22.60 -26.83
C TYR A 7 3.95 21.39 -27.03
N LYS A 8 3.07 21.05 -26.09
CA LYS A 8 2.11 19.92 -26.28
C LYS A 8 0.70 20.34 -26.70
N LYS A 9 0.45 21.61 -27.01
CA LYS A 9 -0.90 22.08 -27.43
C LYS A 9 -1.02 22.61 -28.86
N PHE A 10 0.01 22.56 -29.70
CA PHE A 10 -0.06 23.10 -31.05
C PHE A 10 0.70 22.26 -32.08
N MET A 11 0.03 21.32 -32.71
CA MET A 11 0.37 20.89 -34.07
C MET A 11 -0.92 20.76 -34.87
N CYS A 12 -1.36 21.88 -35.42
CA CYS A 12 -2.13 21.93 -36.66
C CYS A 12 -1.31 22.73 -37.67
N PHE A 13 -0.91 22.08 -38.75
CA PHE A 13 0.00 22.60 -39.77
C PHE A 13 -0.59 23.78 -40.55
N LEU A 14 0.15 24.89 -40.65
CA LEU A 14 -0.02 25.94 -41.63
C LEU A 14 0.78 25.59 -42.92
N ARG A 15 0.11 25.38 -44.03
CA ARG A 15 0.70 25.47 -45.35
C ARG A 15 0.45 26.87 -45.92
N TRP A 16 1.50 27.59 -46.25
CA TRP A 16 1.46 28.87 -46.98
C TRP A 16 1.35 28.62 -48.49
N GLY A 17 0.39 29.28 -49.10
CA GLY A 17 0.28 29.46 -50.56
C GLY A 17 -0.29 30.84 -50.85
N LEU A 18 0.31 31.55 -51.83
CA LEU A 18 0.16 32.96 -52.14
C LEU A 18 -1.23 33.37 -52.72
N PHE A 19 -1.64 34.55 -52.28
CA PHE A 19 -2.47 35.60 -52.90
C PHE A 19 -3.73 35.22 -53.72
N THR A 20 -4.88 35.56 -53.15
CA THR A 20 -5.92 36.44 -53.74
C THR A 20 -6.90 36.83 -52.61
N SER A 21 -7.33 38.10 -52.60
CA SER A 21 -8.21 38.71 -51.60
C SER A 21 -9.62 38.11 -51.65
N LEU A 22 -9.93 37.19 -50.76
CA LEU A 22 -11.30 36.83 -50.37
C LEU A 22 -11.36 36.83 -48.86
N SER A 23 -12.34 37.55 -48.32
CA SER A 23 -12.64 37.61 -46.88
C SER A 23 -12.99 36.20 -46.40
N PHE A 24 -12.02 35.49 -45.82
CA PHE A 24 -12.25 34.23 -45.10
C PHE A 24 -12.55 34.56 -43.65
N THR A 25 -13.80 34.39 -43.23
CA THR A 25 -14.17 34.20 -41.82
C THR A 25 -13.48 32.92 -41.35
N ILE A 26 -12.35 33.05 -40.65
CA ILE A 26 -11.72 31.94 -39.94
C ILE A 26 -12.63 31.58 -38.77
N ALA A 27 -13.53 30.62 -39.01
CA ALA A 27 -14.18 29.91 -37.92
C ALA A 27 -13.08 29.09 -37.20
N GLY A 28 -12.51 29.67 -36.14
CA GLY A 28 -11.60 28.93 -35.25
C GLY A 28 -12.34 27.71 -34.73
N GLN A 29 -12.02 26.51 -35.24
CA GLN A 29 -12.40 25.29 -34.58
C GLN A 29 -11.66 25.26 -33.24
N VAL A 30 -12.36 25.70 -32.17
CA VAL A 30 -11.98 25.40 -30.81
C VAL A 30 -12.06 23.89 -30.71
N CYS A 31 -10.90 23.23 -30.59
CA CYS A 31 -10.81 21.81 -30.28
C CYS A 31 -11.43 21.64 -28.86
N ARG A 32 -12.75 21.44 -28.80
CA ARG A 32 -13.40 21.06 -27.55
C ARG A 32 -12.86 19.71 -27.16
N ALA A 33 -12.21 19.64 -26.01
CA ALA A 33 -11.95 18.36 -25.37
C ALA A 33 -13.29 17.61 -25.30
N SER A 34 -13.32 16.39 -25.84
CA SER A 34 -14.54 15.58 -25.82
C SER A 34 -14.98 15.37 -24.36
N GLU A 35 -16.26 15.59 -24.09
CA GLU A 35 -16.80 15.38 -22.74
C GLU A 35 -16.57 13.92 -22.30
N PRO A 36 -16.26 13.70 -21.01
CA PRO A 36 -16.12 12.35 -20.47
C PRO A 36 -17.40 11.53 -20.70
N ILE A 37 -17.24 10.29 -21.13
CA ILE A 37 -18.40 9.40 -21.34
C ILE A 37 -18.80 8.83 -19.98
N SER A 38 -20.00 9.20 -19.53
CA SER A 38 -20.57 8.73 -18.26
C SER A 38 -21.01 7.27 -18.34
N VAL A 39 -20.98 6.60 -17.19
CA VAL A 39 -21.47 5.23 -17.00
C VAL A 39 -22.12 5.10 -15.63
N GLU A 40 -23.18 4.28 -15.54
CA GLU A 40 -23.96 4.12 -14.31
C GLU A 40 -23.89 2.69 -13.79
N VAL A 41 -23.76 2.56 -12.46
CA VAL A 41 -23.83 1.28 -11.75
C VAL A 41 -24.72 1.44 -10.51
N THR A 42 -25.61 0.48 -10.27
CA THR A 42 -26.41 0.44 -9.04
C THR A 42 -25.67 -0.37 -7.98
N ALA A 43 -25.28 0.29 -6.89
CA ALA A 43 -24.64 -0.35 -5.73
C ALA A 43 -25.52 -0.13 -4.49
N GLY A 44 -26.11 -1.19 -3.97
CA GLY A 44 -27.14 -1.08 -2.92
C GLY A 44 -28.34 -0.27 -3.39
N ASN A 45 -28.64 0.82 -2.67
CA ASN A 45 -29.77 1.71 -2.99
C ASN A 45 -29.37 2.96 -3.80
N GLU A 46 -28.10 3.08 -4.19
CA GLU A 46 -27.55 4.23 -4.89
C GLU A 46 -27.25 3.91 -6.35
N ILE A 47 -27.39 4.91 -7.22
CA ILE A 47 -26.91 4.86 -8.59
C ILE A 47 -25.63 5.68 -8.66
N LEU A 48 -24.50 5.02 -8.84
CA LEU A 48 -23.20 5.67 -8.97
C LEU A 48 -22.96 6.05 -10.43
N ILE A 49 -22.67 7.33 -10.68
CA ILE A 49 -22.27 7.83 -11.99
C ILE A 49 -20.76 7.92 -12.03
N GLY A 50 -20.13 6.97 -12.72
CA GLY A 50 -18.72 6.98 -13.04
C GLY A 50 -18.44 7.51 -14.44
N GLN A 51 -17.22 7.33 -14.90
CA GLN A 51 -16.81 7.72 -16.24
C GLN A 51 -15.80 6.73 -16.83
N TYR A 52 -15.78 6.63 -18.15
CA TYR A 52 -14.67 5.96 -18.83
C TYR A 52 -13.41 6.82 -18.74
N THR A 53 -12.24 6.18 -18.58
CA THR A 53 -10.95 6.88 -18.46
C THR A 53 -10.52 7.57 -19.76
N ASP A 54 -11.02 7.08 -20.90
CA ASP A 54 -10.77 7.64 -22.22
C ASP A 54 -11.93 7.34 -23.19
N GLN A 55 -11.84 7.89 -24.41
CA GLN A 55 -12.83 7.70 -25.47
C GLN A 55 -12.86 6.26 -26.03
N THR A 56 -11.87 5.43 -25.73
CA THR A 56 -11.84 4.02 -26.18
C THR A 56 -12.76 3.12 -25.36
N LYS A 57 -13.30 3.62 -24.24
CA LYS A 57 -14.20 2.92 -23.30
C LYS A 57 -13.64 1.60 -22.79
N LYS A 58 -12.33 1.50 -22.66
CA LYS A 58 -11.68 0.27 -22.20
C LYS A 58 -11.77 0.09 -20.69
N ILE A 59 -11.75 1.21 -19.93
CA ILE A 59 -11.79 1.18 -18.45
C ILE A 59 -12.83 2.16 -17.97
N ALA A 60 -13.78 1.67 -17.19
CA ALA A 60 -14.69 2.49 -16.39
C ALA A 60 -14.07 2.77 -15.01
N SER A 61 -14.19 3.99 -14.54
CA SER A 61 -13.71 4.40 -13.22
C SER A 61 -14.84 5.00 -12.38
N PHE A 62 -14.86 4.62 -11.10
CA PHE A 62 -15.75 5.17 -10.08
C PHE A 62 -14.88 5.62 -8.91
N LYS A 63 -14.91 6.89 -8.56
CA LYS A 63 -13.99 7.52 -7.62
C LYS A 63 -14.75 8.17 -6.46
N GLY A 64 -14.16 8.15 -5.26
CA GLY A 64 -14.76 8.82 -4.10
C GLY A 64 -16.05 8.17 -3.61
N ILE A 65 -16.16 6.84 -3.63
CA ILE A 65 -17.30 6.10 -3.13
C ILE A 65 -17.15 5.95 -1.61
N PRO A 66 -18.05 6.49 -0.76
CA PRO A 66 -17.97 6.28 0.69
C PRO A 66 -18.34 4.84 1.04
N TYR A 67 -17.48 4.17 1.78
CA TYR A 67 -17.76 2.84 2.32
C TYR A 67 -18.20 2.89 3.79
N ALA A 68 -17.90 4.01 4.49
CA ALA A 68 -18.29 4.27 5.86
C ALA A 68 -18.70 5.73 6.06
N ALA A 69 -19.38 6.00 7.17
CA ALA A 69 -19.68 7.35 7.60
C ALA A 69 -18.40 8.12 7.94
N PRO A 70 -18.36 9.46 7.75
CA PRO A 70 -17.20 10.27 8.15
C PRO A 70 -16.87 10.09 9.64
N PRO A 71 -15.64 9.66 10.00
CA PRO A 71 -15.24 9.40 11.39
C PRO A 71 -14.87 10.68 12.14
N VAL A 72 -15.80 11.63 12.18
CA VAL A 72 -15.64 12.98 12.74
C VAL A 72 -16.41 13.14 14.06
N ASN A 73 -15.99 14.07 14.90
CA ASN A 73 -16.67 14.41 16.15
C ASN A 73 -16.89 13.19 17.06
N VAL A 74 -18.15 12.82 17.29
CA VAL A 74 -18.50 11.67 18.15
C VAL A 74 -18.04 10.33 17.58
N LEU A 75 -17.91 10.22 16.25
CA LEU A 75 -17.43 9.03 15.56
C LEU A 75 -15.90 8.92 15.51
N ARG A 76 -15.15 9.97 15.87
CA ARG A 76 -13.69 9.89 16.02
C ARG A 76 -13.36 8.79 17.05
N TRP A 77 -12.41 7.92 16.72
CA TRP A 77 -12.03 6.76 17.55
C TRP A 77 -13.22 5.85 17.90
N GLN A 78 -14.08 5.62 16.93
CA GLN A 78 -15.08 4.56 16.95
C GLN A 78 -14.81 3.59 15.78
N ALA A 79 -15.34 2.37 15.89
CA ALA A 79 -15.44 1.49 14.74
C ALA A 79 -16.19 2.21 13.60
N PRO A 80 -15.84 1.98 12.32
CA PRO A 80 -16.53 2.62 11.22
C PRO A 80 -18.02 2.26 11.21
N GLU A 81 -18.86 3.25 10.99
CA GLU A 81 -20.32 3.07 10.84
C GLU A 81 -20.68 3.10 9.35
N LYS A 82 -21.79 2.47 9.01
CA LYS A 82 -22.32 2.54 7.63
C LYS A 82 -22.63 3.99 7.26
N PRO A 83 -22.36 4.39 6.00
CA PRO A 83 -22.72 5.71 5.54
C PRO A 83 -24.24 5.88 5.58
N GLN A 84 -24.71 7.11 5.80
CA GLN A 84 -26.15 7.41 5.71
C GLN A 84 -26.65 7.07 4.31
N PRO A 85 -27.80 6.40 4.20
CA PRO A 85 -28.38 6.08 2.90
C PRO A 85 -28.61 7.34 2.07
N ARG A 86 -28.08 7.34 0.85
CA ARG A 86 -28.32 8.41 -0.12
C ARG A 86 -29.30 7.92 -1.18
N SER A 87 -30.15 8.75 -1.66
CA SER A 87 -31.11 8.42 -2.71
C SER A 87 -30.71 9.04 -4.05
N GLY A 88 -31.10 8.37 -5.14
CA GLY A 88 -30.88 8.88 -6.50
C GLY A 88 -29.46 8.70 -7.02
N LYS A 89 -29.09 9.53 -7.98
CA LYS A 89 -27.80 9.47 -8.67
C LYS A 89 -26.72 10.20 -7.88
N GLN A 90 -25.60 9.52 -7.65
CA GLN A 90 -24.43 10.05 -6.95
C GLN A 90 -23.24 10.12 -7.91
N LEU A 91 -22.60 11.27 -8.00
CA LEU A 91 -21.38 11.42 -8.81
C LEU A 91 -20.23 10.69 -8.14
N ALA A 92 -19.58 9.82 -8.91
CA ALA A 92 -18.37 9.07 -8.56
C ALA A 92 -17.27 9.32 -9.59
N THR A 93 -17.02 10.58 -9.93
CA THR A 93 -16.09 11.00 -11.00
C THR A 93 -14.81 11.64 -10.47
N SER A 94 -14.79 12.03 -9.19
CA SER A 94 -13.66 12.72 -8.55
C SER A 94 -13.19 11.96 -7.31
N PHE A 95 -11.89 11.98 -7.05
CA PHE A 95 -11.35 11.48 -5.80
C PHE A 95 -11.86 12.30 -4.62
N ALA A 96 -12.11 11.64 -3.49
CA ALA A 96 -12.44 12.27 -2.24
C ALA A 96 -11.20 12.78 -1.49
N ASN A 97 -11.38 13.33 -0.29
CA ASN A 97 -10.25 13.76 0.55
C ASN A 97 -9.37 12.56 0.94
N ALA A 98 -8.07 12.80 1.06
CA ALA A 98 -7.15 11.91 1.77
C ALA A 98 -7.34 12.05 3.29
N CYS A 99 -7.01 10.99 4.04
CA CYS A 99 -7.09 11.03 5.49
C CYS A 99 -6.11 12.05 6.08
N PHE A 100 -6.47 12.60 7.25
CA PHE A 100 -5.73 13.72 7.85
C PHE A 100 -4.29 13.32 8.15
N GLN A 101 -3.35 14.08 7.61
CA GLN A 101 -1.91 13.87 7.62
C GLN A 101 -1.18 15.17 7.28
N ASP A 102 0.14 15.12 7.11
CA ASP A 102 0.95 16.16 6.50
C ASP A 102 1.49 15.74 5.12
N ASN A 103 2.40 16.53 4.58
CA ASN A 103 2.99 16.31 3.26
C ASN A 103 4.13 15.28 3.22
N TYR A 104 4.21 14.36 4.18
CA TYR A 104 5.31 13.39 4.29
C TYR A 104 5.51 12.58 3.00
N ASN A 105 4.42 12.00 2.44
CA ASN A 105 4.51 11.22 1.20
C ASN A 105 4.82 12.10 -0.02
N THR A 106 4.29 13.31 -0.09
CA THR A 106 4.61 14.26 -1.17
C THR A 106 6.11 14.58 -1.18
N LEU A 107 6.71 14.83 0.00
CA LEU A 107 8.15 15.06 0.13
C LEU A 107 8.97 13.83 -0.27
N TRP A 108 8.50 12.63 0.08
CA TRP A 108 9.14 11.40 -0.34
C TRP A 108 9.15 11.25 -1.87
N TYR A 109 8.01 11.49 -2.54
CA TYR A 109 7.94 11.49 -4.00
C TYR A 109 8.85 12.55 -4.64
N GLN A 110 8.90 13.75 -4.05
CA GLN A 110 9.80 14.82 -4.51
C GLN A 110 11.26 14.42 -4.37
N GLN A 111 11.64 13.74 -3.29
CA GLN A 111 13.01 13.24 -3.09
C GLN A 111 13.37 12.18 -4.14
N VAL A 112 12.53 11.18 -4.35
CA VAL A 112 12.76 10.13 -5.34
C VAL A 112 12.75 10.72 -6.76
N GLY A 113 11.74 11.50 -7.10
CA GLY A 113 11.63 12.13 -8.42
C GLY A 113 12.83 13.02 -8.76
N LYS A 114 13.32 13.80 -7.77
CA LYS A 114 14.53 14.63 -7.93
C LYS A 114 15.76 13.78 -8.30
N ALA A 115 15.94 12.60 -7.70
CA ALA A 115 17.05 11.72 -8.02
C ALA A 115 17.01 11.27 -9.50
N PHE A 116 15.81 11.12 -10.06
CA PHE A 116 15.59 10.79 -11.47
C PHE A 116 15.41 12.01 -12.40
N GLY A 117 15.58 13.24 -11.87
CA GLY A 117 15.50 14.47 -12.66
C GLY A 117 14.10 15.05 -12.83
N ALA A 118 13.11 14.51 -12.13
CA ALA A 118 11.74 15.04 -12.12
C ALA A 118 11.64 16.31 -11.24
N GLY A 119 10.81 17.27 -11.66
CA GLY A 119 10.54 18.49 -10.90
C GLY A 119 9.56 18.24 -9.73
N PRO A 120 9.68 18.99 -8.63
CA PRO A 120 8.82 18.83 -7.46
C PRO A 120 7.34 19.18 -7.74
N GLU A 121 7.07 19.96 -8.77
CA GLU A 121 5.72 20.35 -9.18
C GLU A 121 4.85 19.20 -9.67
N LEU A 122 5.46 18.05 -9.98
CA LEU A 122 4.74 16.84 -10.34
C LEU A 122 4.02 16.20 -9.15
N PHE A 123 4.42 16.55 -7.92
CA PHE A 123 3.93 15.94 -6.69
C PHE A 123 3.29 17.01 -5.81
N THR A 124 1.98 16.92 -5.65
CA THR A 124 1.20 17.89 -4.88
C THR A 124 0.36 17.18 -3.82
N ASP A 125 0.16 17.88 -2.70
CA ASP A 125 -0.71 17.38 -1.64
C ASP A 125 -2.17 17.34 -2.10
N PRO A 126 -2.90 16.28 -1.76
CA PRO A 126 -4.36 16.28 -1.87
C PRO A 126 -4.99 17.11 -0.74
N ASN A 127 -6.30 17.26 -0.77
CA ASN A 127 -7.02 17.79 0.38
C ASN A 127 -7.04 16.75 1.52
N PHE A 128 -6.62 17.15 2.72
CA PHE A 128 -6.61 16.32 3.92
C PHE A 128 -7.84 16.57 4.79
N SER A 129 -8.51 15.51 5.24
CA SER A 129 -9.67 15.58 6.10
C SER A 129 -9.82 14.33 6.96
N GLU A 130 -10.51 14.41 8.10
CA GLU A 130 -10.99 13.21 8.80
C GLU A 130 -12.14 12.52 8.03
N ASP A 131 -12.89 13.27 7.21
CA ASP A 131 -13.87 12.71 6.25
C ASP A 131 -13.12 12.15 5.04
N CYS A 132 -12.70 10.87 5.13
CA CYS A 132 -11.76 10.25 4.20
C CYS A 132 -11.99 8.75 3.94
N LEU A 133 -13.07 8.18 4.45
CA LEU A 133 -13.34 6.74 4.33
C LEU A 133 -14.03 6.43 2.99
N TYR A 134 -13.22 6.51 1.93
CA TYR A 134 -13.65 6.36 0.54
C TYR A 134 -12.81 5.33 -0.20
N LEU A 135 -13.40 4.74 -1.24
CA LEU A 135 -12.72 3.83 -2.17
C LEU A 135 -12.90 4.30 -3.62
N ASN A 136 -12.03 3.77 -4.48
CA ASN A 136 -12.07 4.01 -5.92
C ASN A 136 -12.02 2.67 -6.65
N ILE A 137 -12.70 2.56 -7.80
CA ILE A 137 -12.81 1.31 -8.57
C ILE A 137 -12.45 1.60 -10.03
N TRP A 138 -11.62 0.74 -10.62
CA TRP A 138 -11.34 0.68 -12.06
C TRP A 138 -11.70 -0.71 -12.56
N THR A 139 -12.55 -0.78 -13.58
CA THR A 139 -13.00 -2.05 -14.17
C THR A 139 -12.91 -2.05 -15.68
N PRO A 140 -12.40 -3.13 -16.30
CA PRO A 140 -12.36 -3.27 -17.77
C PRO A 140 -13.70 -3.69 -18.36
N SER A 141 -14.70 -4.02 -17.55
CA SER A 141 -16.03 -4.43 -18.00
C SER A 141 -17.09 -4.12 -16.96
N LEU A 142 -18.31 -3.86 -17.41
CA LEU A 142 -19.50 -3.75 -16.55
C LEU A 142 -20.50 -4.91 -16.80
N SER A 143 -20.13 -5.88 -17.64
CA SER A 143 -20.93 -7.09 -17.83
C SER A 143 -20.76 -8.02 -16.64
N LYS A 144 -21.83 -8.22 -15.87
CA LYS A 144 -21.84 -9.04 -14.64
C LYS A 144 -21.45 -10.51 -14.90
N ASP A 145 -21.62 -10.99 -16.13
CA ASP A 145 -21.25 -12.36 -16.51
C ASP A 145 -19.73 -12.59 -16.54
N LYS A 146 -18.94 -11.51 -16.53
CA LYS A 146 -17.46 -11.59 -16.58
C LYS A 146 -16.84 -12.14 -15.30
N LYS A 147 -17.43 -11.86 -14.15
CA LYS A 147 -16.92 -12.28 -12.82
C LYS A 147 -15.40 -12.09 -12.72
N LEU A 148 -14.96 -10.85 -12.86
CA LEU A 148 -13.54 -10.50 -12.89
C LEU A 148 -12.91 -10.64 -11.49
N PRO A 149 -11.68 -11.12 -11.37
CA PRO A 149 -10.93 -11.08 -10.13
C PRO A 149 -10.79 -9.65 -9.62
N VAL A 150 -10.83 -9.47 -8.31
CA VAL A 150 -10.77 -8.17 -7.65
C VAL A 150 -9.46 -8.03 -6.89
N MET A 151 -8.69 -6.99 -7.18
CA MET A 151 -7.45 -6.64 -6.50
C MET A 151 -7.69 -5.37 -5.67
N VAL A 152 -7.53 -5.46 -4.34
CA VAL A 152 -7.78 -4.34 -3.41
C VAL A 152 -6.45 -3.82 -2.89
N TRP A 153 -6.12 -2.57 -3.26
CA TRP A 153 -4.89 -1.89 -2.85
C TRP A 153 -5.04 -1.21 -1.50
N ILE A 154 -4.09 -1.49 -0.61
CA ILE A 154 -3.90 -0.84 0.68
C ILE A 154 -2.57 -0.09 0.64
N HIS A 155 -2.61 1.24 0.65
CA HIS A 155 -1.43 2.09 0.51
C HIS A 155 -0.50 2.04 1.72
N GLY A 156 0.77 2.36 1.51
CA GLY A 156 1.79 2.52 2.54
C GLY A 156 1.83 3.91 3.16
N GLY A 157 3.00 4.31 3.65
CA GLY A 157 3.26 5.61 4.28
C GLY A 157 3.35 5.56 5.80
N SER A 158 3.91 4.48 6.36
CA SER A 158 4.19 4.30 7.79
C SER A 158 2.96 4.46 8.69
N ASN A 159 1.76 4.18 8.19
CA ASN A 159 0.48 4.40 8.85
C ASN A 159 0.22 5.85 9.30
N LYS A 160 1.04 6.80 8.90
CA LYS A 160 0.91 8.22 9.25
C LYS A 160 0.68 9.13 8.05
N ALA A 161 0.91 8.62 6.84
CA ALA A 161 0.72 9.33 5.58
C ALA A 161 0.25 8.38 4.47
N GLY A 162 -0.07 8.91 3.30
CA GLY A 162 -0.52 8.19 2.14
C GLY A 162 -2.01 8.37 1.84
N TRP A 163 -2.39 8.06 0.59
CA TRP A 163 -3.79 8.12 0.16
C TRP A 163 -4.06 7.15 -0.99
N SER A 164 -5.30 6.76 -1.19
CA SER A 164 -5.70 5.69 -2.09
C SER A 164 -5.56 5.99 -3.60
N TYR A 165 -5.14 7.21 -3.97
CA TYR A 165 -5.02 7.65 -5.36
C TYR A 165 -3.73 8.43 -5.62
N GLU A 166 -2.64 8.06 -4.94
CA GLU A 166 -1.32 8.57 -5.28
C GLU A 166 -1.02 8.22 -6.75
N GLN A 167 -0.27 9.08 -7.43
CA GLN A 167 0.02 8.89 -8.86
C GLN A 167 0.69 7.54 -9.17
N ASN A 168 1.36 6.95 -8.19
CA ASN A 168 2.10 5.70 -8.33
C ASN A 168 1.18 4.47 -8.44
N TYR A 169 -0.11 4.57 -8.04
CA TYR A 169 -1.04 3.43 -8.05
C TYR A 169 -2.46 3.75 -8.54
N ILE A 170 -2.57 4.60 -9.56
CA ILE A 170 -3.81 4.76 -10.30
C ILE A 170 -4.13 3.47 -11.06
N GLY A 171 -5.21 2.78 -10.68
CA GLY A 171 -5.48 1.39 -11.07
C GLY A 171 -5.85 1.12 -12.53
N ALA A 172 -5.99 2.16 -13.38
CA ALA A 172 -6.53 2.01 -14.73
C ALA A 172 -5.68 1.11 -15.65
N LYS A 173 -4.34 1.31 -15.67
CA LYS A 173 -3.43 0.52 -16.52
C LYS A 173 -3.35 -0.93 -16.06
N LEU A 174 -3.24 -1.16 -14.73
CA LEU A 174 -3.25 -2.51 -14.16
C LEU A 174 -4.57 -3.24 -14.46
N ALA A 175 -5.72 -2.57 -14.29
CA ALA A 175 -7.03 -3.15 -14.58
C ALA A 175 -7.15 -3.53 -16.07
N GLN A 176 -6.67 -2.68 -16.97
CA GLN A 176 -6.72 -2.92 -18.41
C GLN A 176 -5.81 -4.08 -18.84
N GLN A 177 -4.53 -4.04 -18.44
CA GLN A 177 -3.55 -5.03 -18.85
C GLN A 177 -3.80 -6.39 -18.19
N GLY A 178 -4.14 -6.37 -16.90
CA GLY A 178 -4.40 -7.56 -16.10
C GLY A 178 -5.78 -8.18 -16.33
N GLN A 179 -6.74 -7.47 -16.92
CA GLN A 179 -8.15 -7.89 -17.01
C GLN A 179 -8.70 -8.26 -15.63
N VAL A 180 -8.50 -7.38 -14.66
CA VAL A 180 -8.94 -7.47 -13.26
C VAL A 180 -9.65 -6.19 -12.86
N ILE A 181 -10.46 -6.22 -11.80
CA ILE A 181 -10.90 -5.00 -11.14
C ILE A 181 -9.83 -4.56 -10.17
N VAL A 182 -9.48 -3.28 -10.18
CA VAL A 182 -8.62 -2.67 -9.17
C VAL A 182 -9.47 -1.77 -8.29
N VAL A 183 -9.38 -1.97 -6.99
CA VAL A 183 -9.99 -1.11 -5.97
C VAL A 183 -8.88 -0.53 -5.11
N SER A 184 -8.92 0.77 -4.81
CA SER A 184 -8.03 1.38 -3.82
C SER A 184 -8.84 1.97 -2.68
N ILE A 185 -8.40 1.79 -1.44
CA ILE A 185 -9.12 2.20 -0.24
C ILE A 185 -8.32 3.22 0.57
N GLY A 186 -8.99 4.30 1.05
CA GLY A 186 -8.48 5.15 2.11
C GLY A 186 -8.82 4.57 3.47
N TYR A 187 -8.04 4.86 4.49
CA TYR A 187 -8.24 4.43 5.88
C TYR A 187 -7.60 5.44 6.83
N ARG A 188 -8.10 5.54 8.07
CA ARG A 188 -7.58 6.49 9.07
C ARG A 188 -6.11 6.26 9.38
N LEU A 189 -5.38 7.35 9.55
CA LEU A 189 -3.94 7.38 9.73
C LEU A 189 -3.53 7.99 11.07
N GLY A 190 -2.28 7.74 11.47
CA GLY A 190 -1.67 8.37 12.62
C GLY A 190 -2.51 8.25 13.88
N VAL A 191 -2.62 9.35 14.60
CA VAL A 191 -3.41 9.46 15.83
C VAL A 191 -4.91 9.21 15.63
N PHE A 192 -5.43 9.31 14.39
CA PHE A 192 -6.84 9.05 14.11
C PHE A 192 -7.13 7.56 13.87
N GLY A 193 -6.16 6.81 13.38
CA GLY A 193 -6.29 5.39 13.02
C GLY A 193 -5.66 4.42 14.01
N PHE A 194 -4.59 4.82 14.70
CA PHE A 194 -3.79 4.01 15.62
C PHE A 194 -3.66 4.70 16.98
N PHE A 195 -4.75 4.73 17.69
CA PHE A 195 -4.90 5.44 18.97
C PHE A 195 -5.66 4.56 19.96
N SER A 196 -5.34 4.70 21.25
CA SER A 196 -6.16 4.18 22.34
C SER A 196 -6.17 5.17 23.50
N HIS A 197 -7.22 5.08 24.31
CA HIS A 197 -7.39 5.83 25.53
C HIS A 197 -8.00 4.91 26.58
N PRO A 198 -7.73 5.07 27.90
CA PRO A 198 -8.31 4.22 28.93
C PRO A 198 -9.84 4.12 28.88
N GLU A 199 -10.54 5.18 28.50
CA GLU A 199 -12.01 5.18 28.36
C GLU A 199 -12.53 4.38 27.16
N LEU A 200 -11.68 4.05 26.18
CA LEU A 200 -12.08 3.25 25.01
C LEU A 200 -12.26 1.76 25.31
N ILE A 201 -11.65 1.25 26.38
CA ILE A 201 -11.76 -0.19 26.77
C ILE A 201 -13.22 -0.59 26.97
N GLN A 202 -14.05 0.33 27.45
CA GLN A 202 -15.46 0.06 27.76
C GLN A 202 -16.34 -0.08 26.52
N ASN A 203 -15.84 0.24 25.31
CA ASN A 203 -16.60 0.39 24.08
C ASN A 203 -16.43 -0.77 23.06
N ASN A 204 -15.86 -1.91 23.43
CA ASN A 204 -15.58 -3.07 22.55
C ASN A 204 -14.72 -2.76 21.27
N ALA A 205 -14.22 -1.54 21.12
CA ALA A 205 -13.31 -1.13 20.04
C ALA A 205 -12.21 -0.25 20.65
N PRO A 206 -11.24 -0.85 21.36
CA PRO A 206 -10.27 -0.10 22.15
C PRO A 206 -9.16 0.55 21.31
N ALA A 207 -8.94 0.08 20.08
CA ALA A 207 -7.86 0.53 19.22
C ALA A 207 -8.04 0.04 17.77
N ASN A 208 -6.97 0.16 16.95
CA ASN A 208 -6.88 -0.40 15.60
C ASN A 208 -7.97 0.10 14.63
N PHE A 209 -8.38 1.36 14.74
CA PHE A 209 -9.46 1.92 13.91
C PHE A 209 -9.13 1.88 12.42
N ALA A 210 -7.86 2.02 12.05
CA ALA A 210 -7.40 1.87 10.66
C ALA A 210 -7.64 0.46 10.11
N LEU A 211 -7.40 -0.58 10.90
CA LEU A 211 -7.68 -1.96 10.48
C LEU A 211 -9.19 -2.22 10.41
N LEU A 212 -9.97 -1.65 11.34
CA LEU A 212 -11.43 -1.72 11.27
C LEU A 212 -11.99 -1.03 10.02
N ASP A 213 -11.41 0.12 9.62
CA ASP A 213 -11.76 0.80 8.36
C ASP A 213 -11.51 -0.09 7.14
N GLN A 214 -10.36 -0.78 7.10
CA GLN A 214 -10.01 -1.71 6.03
C GLN A 214 -10.96 -2.92 6.00
N ILE A 215 -11.34 -3.45 7.16
CA ILE A 215 -12.34 -4.54 7.28
C ILE A 215 -13.72 -4.07 6.77
N GLU A 216 -14.16 -2.86 7.11
CA GLU A 216 -15.44 -2.32 6.62
C GLU A 216 -15.38 -2.06 5.10
N ALA A 217 -14.27 -1.54 4.58
CA ALA A 217 -14.06 -1.39 3.14
C ALA A 217 -14.17 -2.74 2.41
N LEU A 218 -13.55 -3.79 2.94
CA LEU A 218 -13.65 -5.15 2.40
C LEU A 218 -15.07 -5.71 2.49
N THR A 219 -15.78 -5.42 3.57
CA THR A 219 -17.19 -5.78 3.76
C THR A 219 -18.06 -5.10 2.71
N TRP A 220 -17.82 -3.81 2.43
CA TRP A 220 -18.50 -3.07 1.36
C TRP A 220 -18.20 -3.68 -0.02
N ILE A 221 -16.93 -3.98 -0.30
CA ILE A 221 -16.48 -4.58 -1.57
C ILE A 221 -17.17 -5.93 -1.79
N ASN A 222 -17.15 -6.82 -0.79
CA ASN A 222 -17.82 -8.14 -0.87
C ASN A 222 -19.30 -8.03 -1.23
N LYS A 223 -19.99 -6.99 -0.75
CA LYS A 223 -21.42 -6.78 -1.02
C LYS A 223 -21.73 -6.19 -2.37
N ASN A 224 -20.82 -5.41 -2.94
CA ASN A 224 -21.16 -4.52 -4.07
C ASN A 224 -20.35 -4.77 -5.33
N VAL A 225 -19.20 -5.46 -5.26
CA VAL A 225 -18.27 -5.56 -6.39
C VAL A 225 -18.83 -6.32 -7.59
N ASP A 226 -19.81 -7.19 -7.40
CA ASP A 226 -20.55 -7.88 -8.47
C ASP A 226 -21.29 -6.88 -9.39
N GLN A 227 -21.69 -5.73 -8.87
CA GLN A 227 -22.30 -4.66 -9.65
C GLN A 227 -21.33 -4.03 -10.64
N PHE A 228 -20.03 -4.13 -10.39
CA PHE A 228 -18.91 -3.67 -11.23
C PHE A 228 -18.29 -4.80 -12.06
N ALA A 229 -19.00 -5.92 -12.23
CA ALA A 229 -18.55 -7.14 -12.89
C ALA A 229 -17.46 -7.93 -12.15
N GLY A 230 -17.28 -7.69 -10.85
CA GLY A 230 -16.33 -8.43 -10.01
C GLY A 230 -16.87 -9.75 -9.48
N ASP A 231 -15.96 -10.58 -9.01
CA ASP A 231 -16.23 -11.81 -8.30
C ASP A 231 -15.87 -11.65 -6.82
N SER A 232 -16.88 -11.54 -5.95
CA SER A 232 -16.68 -11.42 -4.50
C SER A 232 -16.05 -12.67 -3.86
N SER A 233 -16.08 -13.80 -4.55
CA SER A 233 -15.37 -15.03 -4.12
C SER A 233 -13.91 -15.07 -4.56
N ASN A 234 -13.42 -14.03 -5.26
CA ASN A 234 -12.07 -13.97 -5.82
C ASN A 234 -11.42 -12.60 -5.57
N ILE A 235 -11.25 -12.27 -4.29
CA ILE A 235 -10.63 -11.02 -3.82
C ILE A 235 -9.19 -11.27 -3.40
N THR A 236 -8.27 -10.47 -3.92
CA THR A 236 -6.85 -10.44 -3.56
C THR A 236 -6.52 -9.09 -2.94
N LEU A 237 -6.03 -9.06 -1.70
CA LEU A 237 -5.44 -7.86 -1.13
C LEU A 237 -4.03 -7.68 -1.68
N PHE A 238 -3.64 -6.46 -1.98
CA PHE A 238 -2.24 -6.14 -2.27
C PHE A 238 -1.90 -4.76 -1.71
N GLY A 239 -0.66 -4.61 -1.30
CA GLY A 239 -0.20 -3.37 -0.67
C GLY A 239 1.29 -3.39 -0.44
N GLU A 240 1.84 -2.22 -0.17
CA GLU A 240 3.27 -2.04 0.04
C GLU A 240 3.53 -1.39 1.41
N SER A 241 4.72 -1.66 2.00
CA SER A 241 5.15 -1.05 3.25
C SER A 241 4.12 -1.21 4.37
N ALA A 242 3.69 -0.13 5.02
CA ALA A 242 2.66 -0.15 6.04
C ALA A 242 1.32 -0.75 5.55
N GLY A 243 0.98 -0.59 4.27
CA GLY A 243 -0.19 -1.25 3.66
C GLY A 243 -0.04 -2.77 3.64
N ALA A 244 1.14 -3.26 3.27
CA ALA A 244 1.45 -4.69 3.33
C ALA A 244 1.54 -5.22 4.77
N ALA A 245 2.04 -4.41 5.70
CA ALA A 245 2.02 -4.72 7.13
C ALA A 245 0.58 -4.86 7.67
N ASN A 246 -0.31 -3.97 7.25
CA ASN A 246 -1.73 -4.06 7.57
C ASN A 246 -2.37 -5.32 6.96
N ILE A 247 -2.02 -5.70 5.72
CA ILE A 247 -2.44 -6.98 5.11
C ILE A 247 -1.98 -8.16 5.98
N GLY A 248 -0.73 -8.14 6.47
CA GLY A 248 -0.24 -9.14 7.41
C GLY A 248 -1.11 -9.23 8.67
N ASN A 249 -1.51 -8.11 9.25
CA ASN A 249 -2.43 -8.08 10.39
C ASN A 249 -3.84 -8.57 10.02
N LEU A 250 -4.37 -8.25 8.84
CA LEU A 250 -5.67 -8.73 8.35
C LEU A 250 -5.67 -10.26 8.14
N ILE A 251 -4.60 -10.85 7.63
CA ILE A 251 -4.44 -12.32 7.53
C ILE A 251 -4.56 -12.98 8.90
N LEU A 252 -4.09 -12.30 9.94
CA LEU A 252 -4.07 -12.80 11.32
C LEU A 252 -5.32 -12.44 12.13
N SER A 253 -6.13 -11.48 11.66
CA SER A 253 -7.34 -11.04 12.36
C SER A 253 -8.52 -11.98 12.10
N PRO A 254 -9.20 -12.48 13.14
CA PRO A 254 -10.42 -13.27 12.96
C PRO A 254 -11.58 -12.47 12.35
N LEU A 255 -11.56 -11.13 12.48
CA LEU A 255 -12.59 -10.26 11.91
C LEU A 255 -12.52 -10.14 10.38
N ALA A 256 -11.38 -10.49 9.80
CA ALA A 256 -11.17 -10.44 8.35
C ALA A 256 -11.31 -11.82 7.67
N ASP A 257 -11.59 -12.89 8.44
CA ASP A 257 -11.75 -14.24 7.90
C ASP A 257 -12.85 -14.29 6.83
N GLY A 258 -12.51 -14.83 5.66
CA GLY A 258 -13.44 -14.98 4.54
C GLY A 258 -13.65 -13.74 3.67
N LEU A 259 -13.15 -12.56 4.07
CA LEU A 259 -13.31 -11.33 3.29
C LEU A 259 -12.41 -11.29 2.04
N PHE A 260 -11.35 -12.10 1.99
CA PHE A 260 -10.46 -12.23 0.84
C PHE A 260 -9.86 -13.64 0.78
N GLN A 261 -9.42 -14.05 -0.39
CA GLN A 261 -8.91 -15.40 -0.65
C GLN A 261 -7.40 -15.42 -0.87
N ARG A 262 -6.81 -14.26 -1.21
CA ARG A 262 -5.38 -14.14 -1.51
C ARG A 262 -4.82 -12.83 -0.99
N ALA A 263 -3.51 -12.82 -0.78
CA ALA A 263 -2.77 -11.62 -0.39
C ALA A 263 -1.45 -11.52 -1.14
N ILE A 264 -1.09 -10.28 -1.51
CA ILE A 264 0.24 -9.92 -2.03
C ILE A 264 0.81 -8.88 -1.06
N SER A 265 1.86 -9.24 -0.34
CA SER A 265 2.51 -8.40 0.66
C SER A 265 3.87 -7.93 0.14
N GLN A 266 3.96 -6.63 -0.19
CA GLN A 266 5.15 -6.01 -0.75
C GLN A 266 5.88 -5.24 0.36
N SER A 267 7.02 -5.75 0.83
CA SER A 267 7.86 -5.10 1.85
C SER A 267 7.12 -4.78 3.15
N GLY A 268 6.30 -5.73 3.66
CA GLY A 268 5.45 -5.52 4.84
C GLY A 268 5.81 -6.36 6.07
N GLY A 269 6.91 -7.09 6.05
CA GLY A 269 7.23 -8.10 7.07
C GLY A 269 7.45 -7.59 8.48
N PHE A 270 7.88 -6.34 8.64
CA PHE A 270 8.27 -5.74 9.91
C PHE A 270 7.16 -5.73 10.99
N GLN A 271 5.87 -5.79 10.62
CA GLN A 271 4.78 -5.83 11.59
C GLN A 271 4.79 -7.11 12.46
N LEU A 272 5.47 -8.16 12.03
CA LEU A 272 5.53 -9.42 12.77
C LEU A 272 6.19 -9.28 14.14
N TRP A 273 7.11 -8.31 14.28
CA TRP A 273 7.84 -8.03 15.52
C TRP A 273 7.35 -6.79 16.27
N ASN A 274 6.60 -5.92 15.60
CA ASN A 274 6.35 -4.54 16.02
C ASN A 274 4.90 -4.30 16.46
N ASN A 275 4.22 -5.31 17.04
CA ASN A 275 2.92 -5.06 17.66
C ASN A 275 3.07 -4.24 18.93
N ILE A 276 2.18 -3.27 19.08
CA ILE A 276 2.12 -2.41 20.27
C ILE A 276 1.26 -3.10 21.33
N GLU A 277 1.70 -3.09 22.58
CA GLU A 277 0.80 -3.44 23.69
C GLU A 277 -0.27 -2.37 23.83
N LEU A 278 -1.52 -2.76 24.00
CA LEU A 278 -2.65 -1.83 24.16
C LEU A 278 -2.40 -0.80 25.27
N LYS A 279 -1.79 -1.24 26.40
CA LYS A 279 -1.42 -0.36 27.50
C LYS A 279 -0.49 0.78 27.08
N ASN A 280 0.51 0.50 26.23
CA ASN A 280 1.45 1.52 25.76
C ASN A 280 0.74 2.54 24.86
N GLN A 281 -0.21 2.08 24.04
CA GLN A 281 -1.01 2.98 23.21
C GLN A 281 -1.97 3.84 24.06
N GLN A 282 -2.48 3.31 25.17
CA GLN A 282 -3.29 4.07 26.15
C GLN A 282 -2.46 5.12 26.89
N VAL A 283 -1.21 4.79 27.27
CA VAL A 283 -0.28 5.77 27.84
C VAL A 283 -0.06 6.92 26.87
N PHE A 284 0.24 6.62 25.62
CA PHE A 284 0.35 7.65 24.58
C PHE A 284 -0.91 8.51 24.49
N GLY A 285 -2.10 7.91 24.45
CA GLY A 285 -3.36 8.66 24.37
C GLY A 285 -3.61 9.57 25.57
N HIS A 286 -3.26 9.12 26.76
CA HIS A 286 -3.37 9.92 27.99
C HIS A 286 -2.34 11.07 28.03
N GLU A 287 -1.09 10.80 27.65
CA GLU A 287 -0.04 11.83 27.58
C GLU A 287 -0.35 12.89 26.52
N LEU A 288 -0.87 12.49 25.35
CA LEU A 288 -1.34 13.43 24.34
C LEU A 288 -2.48 14.30 24.85
N ALA A 289 -3.44 13.72 25.59
CA ALA A 289 -4.53 14.48 26.22
C ALA A 289 -3.99 15.53 27.19
N ASN A 290 -3.05 15.14 28.06
CA ASN A 290 -2.41 16.05 29.03
C ASN A 290 -1.62 17.17 28.34
N SER A 291 -1.01 16.90 27.18
CA SER A 291 -0.20 17.90 26.46
C SER A 291 -1.03 18.99 25.80
N LEU A 292 -2.35 18.84 25.70
CA LEU A 292 -3.26 19.78 25.06
C LEU A 292 -3.78 20.91 25.96
N ASP A 293 -3.30 21.01 27.21
CA ASP A 293 -3.70 22.04 28.17
C ASP A 293 -5.24 22.17 28.36
N MET A 294 -5.93 21.03 28.29
CA MET A 294 -7.40 20.99 28.39
C MET A 294 -7.84 21.00 29.85
N THR A 295 -9.11 21.35 30.09
CA THR A 295 -9.71 21.35 31.43
C THR A 295 -9.80 19.97 32.05
N ASP A 296 -9.89 18.93 31.22
CA ASP A 296 -9.82 17.52 31.59
C ASP A 296 -9.23 16.71 30.42
N SER A 297 -8.69 15.53 30.73
CA SER A 297 -8.10 14.61 29.74
C SER A 297 -9.10 13.56 29.23
N SER A 298 -10.40 13.79 29.39
CA SER A 298 -11.44 12.84 28.97
C SER A 298 -11.49 12.65 27.46
N LEU A 299 -11.86 11.45 27.03
CA LEU A 299 -12.08 11.15 25.61
C LEU A 299 -13.13 12.08 24.98
N ALA A 300 -14.16 12.46 25.75
CA ALA A 300 -15.22 13.36 25.30
C ALA A 300 -14.68 14.77 24.98
N THR A 301 -13.71 15.27 25.76
CA THR A 301 -13.03 16.54 25.51
C THR A 301 -12.06 16.43 24.35
N LEU A 302 -11.27 15.35 24.26
CA LEU A 302 -10.39 15.07 23.13
C LEU A 302 -11.14 15.03 21.79
N LYS A 303 -12.33 14.45 21.73
CA LYS A 303 -13.14 14.38 20.51
C LYS A 303 -13.58 15.76 20.00
N LYS A 304 -13.58 16.81 20.83
CA LYS A 304 -13.91 18.18 20.45
C LYS A 304 -12.71 18.97 19.91
N VAL A 305 -11.49 18.48 20.12
CA VAL A 305 -10.26 19.13 19.64
C VAL A 305 -10.24 19.09 18.10
N SER A 306 -9.85 20.19 17.46
CA SER A 306 -9.71 20.20 16.00
C SER A 306 -8.66 19.18 15.53
N ALA A 307 -8.90 18.53 14.38
CA ALA A 307 -7.97 17.57 13.81
C ALA A 307 -6.56 18.15 13.64
N LYS A 308 -6.47 19.40 13.18
CA LYS A 308 -5.18 20.10 12.98
C LYS A 308 -4.41 20.27 14.30
N LEU A 309 -5.09 20.67 15.38
CA LEU A 309 -4.43 20.84 16.68
C LEU A 309 -3.96 19.51 17.24
N LEU A 310 -4.83 18.50 17.22
CA LEU A 310 -4.51 17.15 17.68
C LEU A 310 -3.32 16.54 16.92
N PHE A 311 -3.34 16.64 15.59
CA PHE A 311 -2.27 16.14 14.74
C PHE A 311 -0.94 16.85 15.01
N ASN A 312 -0.96 18.20 15.05
CA ASN A 312 0.25 18.99 15.27
C ASN A 312 0.86 18.68 16.63
N LYS A 313 0.03 18.53 17.66
CA LYS A 313 0.48 18.24 19.02
C LYS A 313 1.10 16.84 19.09
N ALA A 314 0.44 15.84 18.52
CA ALA A 314 0.99 14.49 18.42
C ALA A 314 2.34 14.46 17.69
N LYS A 315 2.47 15.19 16.56
CA LYS A 315 3.72 15.28 15.80
C LYS A 315 4.83 16.01 16.56
N GLN A 316 4.50 17.08 17.28
CA GLN A 316 5.47 17.92 18.00
C GLN A 316 5.99 17.23 19.25
N ASP A 317 5.11 16.67 20.07
CA ASP A 317 5.45 16.16 21.39
C ASP A 317 5.86 14.67 21.37
N PHE A 318 5.45 13.94 20.31
CA PHE A 318 5.73 12.52 20.15
C PHE A 318 6.26 12.18 18.74
N PRO A 319 7.35 12.84 18.27
CA PRO A 319 7.84 12.72 16.88
C PRO A 319 8.27 11.30 16.51
N GLU A 320 8.75 10.52 17.49
CA GLU A 320 9.23 9.16 17.30
C GLU A 320 8.14 8.08 17.56
N TYR A 321 6.88 8.51 17.80
CA TYR A 321 5.83 7.54 18.08
C TYR A 321 5.52 6.69 16.82
N TYR A 322 5.60 5.37 17.00
CA TYR A 322 5.29 4.40 15.95
C TYR A 322 3.79 4.13 15.89
N TYR A 323 3.17 4.42 14.75
CA TYR A 323 1.76 4.13 14.49
C TYR A 323 1.59 2.74 13.89
N GLY A 324 1.26 1.77 14.72
CA GLY A 324 1.10 0.37 14.35
C GLY A 324 -0.07 -0.30 15.04
N ALA A 325 -0.38 -1.51 14.61
CA ALA A 325 -1.43 -2.30 15.21
C ALA A 325 -1.09 -2.71 16.65
N SER A 326 -2.06 -2.60 17.54
CA SER A 326 -1.94 -3.06 18.94
C SER A 326 -2.64 -4.38 19.17
N VAL A 327 -2.13 -5.12 20.17
CA VAL A 327 -2.79 -6.32 20.69
C VAL A 327 -3.96 -5.85 21.55
N ASP A 328 -5.14 -5.74 20.92
CA ASP A 328 -6.33 -5.13 21.52
C ASP A 328 -7.38 -6.14 22.00
N GLY A 329 -7.13 -7.43 21.78
CA GLY A 329 -8.07 -8.51 22.13
C GLY A 329 -9.28 -8.61 21.22
N HIS A 330 -9.43 -7.70 20.23
CA HIS A 330 -10.56 -7.62 19.32
C HIS A 330 -10.13 -7.81 17.85
N VAL A 331 -9.41 -6.86 17.28
CA VAL A 331 -8.85 -6.98 15.92
C VAL A 331 -7.67 -7.95 15.92
N LEU A 332 -6.76 -7.80 16.89
CA LEU A 332 -5.64 -8.71 17.13
C LEU A 332 -5.75 -9.29 18.55
N PRO A 333 -6.23 -10.53 18.69
CA PRO A 333 -6.40 -11.17 20.01
C PRO A 333 -5.09 -11.55 20.70
N ASP A 334 -3.97 -11.62 19.96
CA ASP A 334 -2.60 -11.83 20.48
C ASP A 334 -1.60 -11.13 19.55
N THR A 335 -0.30 -11.22 19.85
CA THR A 335 0.76 -10.70 18.98
C THR A 335 0.70 -11.36 17.60
N ALA A 336 1.09 -10.62 16.56
CA ALA A 336 1.12 -11.14 15.19
C ALA A 336 1.96 -12.43 15.10
N LEU A 337 3.08 -12.49 15.80
CA LEU A 337 3.92 -13.69 15.84
C LEU A 337 3.19 -14.89 16.44
N ASN A 338 2.51 -14.73 17.58
CA ASN A 338 1.75 -15.82 18.17
C ASN A 338 0.58 -16.27 17.29
N LEU A 339 -0.15 -15.34 16.71
CA LEU A 339 -1.25 -15.62 15.79
C LEU A 339 -0.77 -16.36 14.56
N LEU A 340 0.37 -15.95 13.97
CA LEU A 340 0.97 -16.60 12.81
C LEU A 340 1.26 -18.09 13.07
N PHE A 341 1.75 -18.43 14.25
CA PHE A 341 2.12 -19.81 14.59
C PHE A 341 0.99 -20.63 15.22
N SER A 342 -0.13 -20.03 15.58
CA SER A 342 -1.25 -20.72 16.26
C SER A 342 -2.48 -20.87 15.39
N ARG A 343 -2.68 -19.99 14.37
CA ARG A 343 -3.85 -20.04 13.50
C ARG A 343 -3.60 -20.87 12.26
N LYS A 344 -4.63 -21.53 11.74
CA LYS A 344 -4.66 -22.06 10.37
C LYS A 344 -5.04 -20.93 9.42
N LEU A 345 -4.10 -20.51 8.58
CA LEU A 345 -4.28 -19.40 7.65
C LEU A 345 -5.13 -19.83 6.45
N GLN A 346 -5.98 -18.93 5.95
CA GLN A 346 -7.00 -19.27 4.94
C GLN A 346 -6.73 -18.72 3.54
N VAL A 347 -5.55 -18.10 3.32
CA VAL A 347 -5.25 -17.38 2.08
C VAL A 347 -4.02 -17.93 1.37
N ASP A 348 -3.98 -17.88 0.04
CA ASP A 348 -2.74 -18.00 -0.72
C ASP A 348 -1.94 -16.69 -0.59
N LEU A 349 -0.62 -16.77 -0.59
CA LEU A 349 0.25 -15.61 -0.33
C LEU A 349 1.35 -15.46 -1.39
N LEU A 350 1.50 -14.27 -1.93
CA LEU A 350 2.67 -13.80 -2.64
C LEU A 350 3.34 -12.73 -1.78
N ILE A 351 4.60 -12.92 -1.39
CA ILE A 351 5.29 -12.01 -0.47
C ILE A 351 6.71 -11.75 -0.94
N GLY A 352 7.21 -10.57 -0.68
CA GLY A 352 8.61 -10.28 -1.01
C GLY A 352 9.06 -8.92 -0.50
N SER A 353 10.29 -8.58 -0.89
CA SER A 353 10.95 -7.35 -0.49
C SER A 353 11.92 -6.88 -1.57
N ASN A 354 12.32 -5.63 -1.47
CA ASN A 354 13.32 -5.04 -2.33
C ASN A 354 14.74 -5.32 -1.81
N GLN A 355 15.75 -5.20 -2.67
CA GLN A 355 17.14 -5.49 -2.32
C GLN A 355 17.68 -4.46 -1.32
N ASP A 356 17.35 -3.20 -1.45
CA ASP A 356 17.94 -2.09 -0.71
C ASP A 356 16.84 -1.29 0.01
N GLU A 357 16.09 -1.96 0.90
CA GLU A 357 14.84 -1.45 1.53
C GLU A 357 15.04 -0.15 2.30
N TRP A 358 16.12 -0.07 3.08
CA TRP A 358 16.34 1.04 4.01
C TRP A 358 17.42 2.01 3.55
N LEU A 359 18.16 1.68 2.47
CA LEU A 359 19.34 2.42 2.03
C LEU A 359 19.11 3.93 1.90
N MET A 360 17.99 4.34 1.32
CA MET A 360 17.66 5.77 1.12
C MET A 360 17.39 6.55 2.40
N TYR A 361 17.13 5.86 3.52
CA TYR A 361 16.82 6.45 4.83
C TYR A 361 17.99 6.44 5.80
N LEU A 362 19.07 5.74 5.45
CA LEU A 362 20.21 5.52 6.32
C LEU A 362 21.37 6.47 5.98
N ASP A 363 22.17 6.74 6.98
CA ASP A 363 23.46 7.40 6.83
C ASP A 363 24.61 6.42 7.12
N ASN A 364 25.84 6.85 6.83
CA ASN A 364 27.04 6.02 7.00
C ASN A 364 27.56 6.06 8.46
N SER A 365 26.66 5.87 9.46
CA SER A 365 26.98 5.90 10.90
C SER A 365 27.19 4.50 11.47
N PRO A 366 28.43 4.18 11.93
CA PRO A 366 28.72 2.94 12.66
C PRO A 366 27.96 2.84 13.97
N GLU A 367 27.68 3.97 14.62
CA GLU A 367 26.97 4.05 15.91
C GLU A 367 25.52 3.62 15.75
N LYS A 368 24.83 4.09 14.70
CA LYS A 368 23.44 3.71 14.40
C LYS A 368 23.32 2.24 14.05
N LEU A 369 24.23 1.70 13.22
CA LEU A 369 24.29 0.27 12.95
C LEU A 369 24.48 -0.53 14.24
N THR A 370 25.43 -0.12 15.09
CA THR A 370 25.71 -0.78 16.36
C THR A 370 24.50 -0.72 17.30
N GLN A 371 23.81 0.42 17.37
CA GLN A 371 22.60 0.60 18.15
C GLN A 371 21.47 -0.31 17.67
N MET A 372 21.23 -0.35 16.35
CA MET A 372 20.24 -1.23 15.76
C MET A 372 20.54 -2.71 16.09
N ILE A 373 21.75 -3.18 15.86
CA ILE A 373 22.13 -4.56 16.18
C ILE A 373 21.96 -4.85 17.67
N ASN A 374 22.35 -3.92 18.55
CA ASN A 374 22.29 -4.12 20.00
C ASN A 374 20.86 -4.13 20.57
N SER A 375 19.86 -3.68 19.83
CA SER A 375 18.45 -3.78 20.22
C SER A 375 17.91 -5.21 20.19
N TYR A 376 18.62 -6.16 19.55
CA TYR A 376 18.20 -7.55 19.44
C TYR A 376 18.88 -8.44 20.48
N PRO A 377 18.33 -9.66 20.78
CA PRO A 377 18.99 -10.69 21.60
C PRO A 377 20.37 -11.07 21.07
N LYS A 378 21.26 -11.53 21.96
CA LYS A 378 22.68 -11.82 21.63
C LYS A 378 22.83 -12.76 20.42
N GLU A 379 22.02 -13.81 20.37
CA GLU A 379 22.07 -14.84 19.32
C GLU A 379 21.75 -14.26 17.93
N ILE A 380 20.92 -13.22 17.88
CA ILE A 380 20.57 -12.51 16.64
C ILE A 380 21.63 -11.48 16.29
N ARG A 381 22.24 -10.82 17.29
CA ARG A 381 23.28 -9.80 17.07
C ARG A 381 24.43 -10.33 16.23
N ASP A 382 24.88 -11.54 16.51
CA ASP A 382 26.02 -12.13 15.80
C ASP A 382 25.68 -12.39 14.33
N LEU A 383 24.47 -12.85 14.05
CA LEU A 383 23.98 -13.03 12.66
C LEU A 383 23.85 -11.70 11.91
N LEU A 384 23.33 -10.66 12.57
CA LEU A 384 23.20 -9.33 11.96
C LEU A 384 24.56 -8.68 11.71
N LYS A 385 25.53 -8.85 12.61
CA LYS A 385 26.91 -8.40 12.42
C LYS A 385 27.57 -9.11 11.24
N GLU A 386 27.44 -10.43 11.17
CA GLU A 386 27.98 -11.22 10.05
C GLU A 386 27.36 -10.76 8.73
N ARG A 387 26.03 -10.54 8.69
CA ARG A 387 25.33 -10.05 7.49
C ARG A 387 25.82 -8.66 7.07
N ALA A 388 25.97 -7.74 8.04
CA ALA A 388 26.44 -6.39 7.76
C ALA A 388 27.90 -6.36 7.26
N GLN A 389 28.76 -7.24 7.78
CA GLN A 389 30.17 -7.32 7.39
C GLN A 389 30.40 -7.88 5.99
N GLN A 390 29.40 -8.50 5.36
CA GLN A 390 29.48 -8.96 3.98
C GLN A 390 29.41 -7.82 2.96
N GLU A 391 29.02 -6.63 3.39
CA GLU A 391 28.84 -5.47 2.53
C GLU A 391 30.08 -4.56 2.50
N GLN A 392 30.24 -3.81 1.41
CA GLN A 392 31.43 -2.97 1.18
C GLN A 392 31.44 -1.67 1.99
N SER A 393 30.29 -1.24 2.50
CA SER A 393 30.17 -0.01 3.29
C SER A 393 29.25 -0.20 4.49
N ILE A 394 29.40 0.68 5.49
CA ILE A 394 28.59 0.67 6.71
C ILE A 394 27.11 0.86 6.40
N VAL A 395 26.78 1.80 5.51
CA VAL A 395 25.37 2.05 5.15
C VAL A 395 24.72 0.86 4.46
N HIS A 396 25.42 0.19 3.54
CA HIS A 396 24.89 -1.03 2.92
C HIS A 396 24.82 -2.18 3.93
N GLY A 397 25.79 -2.30 4.83
CA GLY A 397 25.74 -3.27 5.93
C GLY A 397 24.54 -3.05 6.84
N HIS A 398 24.24 -1.80 7.17
CA HIS A 398 23.07 -1.42 7.96
C HIS A 398 21.78 -1.77 7.23
N ASP A 399 21.67 -1.36 5.98
CA ASP A 399 20.52 -1.68 5.13
C ASP A 399 20.26 -3.18 5.07
N GLN A 400 21.27 -3.97 4.73
CA GLN A 400 21.10 -5.41 4.55
C GLN A 400 20.82 -6.16 5.85
N ALA A 401 21.38 -5.73 6.98
CA ALA A 401 21.05 -6.29 8.30
C ALA A 401 19.60 -5.96 8.72
N SER A 402 19.16 -4.73 8.47
CA SER A 402 17.79 -4.30 8.74
C SER A 402 16.79 -5.00 7.80
N THR A 403 17.10 -5.05 6.51
CA THR A 403 16.28 -5.74 5.51
C THR A 403 16.10 -7.23 5.84
N LEU A 404 17.18 -7.89 6.32
CA LEU A 404 17.10 -9.29 6.76
C LEU A 404 16.05 -9.48 7.87
N ILE A 405 16.12 -8.69 8.91
CA ILE A 405 15.28 -8.89 10.10
C ILE A 405 13.86 -8.34 9.91
N ASP A 406 13.69 -7.24 9.17
CA ASP A 406 12.40 -6.57 9.01
C ASP A 406 11.56 -7.14 7.87
N MET A 407 12.20 -7.63 6.80
CA MET A 407 11.50 -8.02 5.56
C MET A 407 11.69 -9.48 5.19
N VAL A 408 12.95 -9.93 5.10
CA VAL A 408 13.27 -11.24 4.53
C VAL A 408 12.82 -12.37 5.46
N CYS A 409 13.26 -12.34 6.73
CA CYS A 409 12.91 -13.39 7.67
C CYS A 409 11.39 -13.45 7.94
N PRO A 410 10.67 -12.35 8.19
CA PRO A 410 9.22 -12.38 8.28
C PRO A 410 8.54 -12.99 7.04
N GLY A 411 9.02 -12.67 5.84
CA GLY A 411 8.51 -13.24 4.60
C GLY A 411 8.59 -14.77 4.59
N TYR A 412 9.72 -15.34 5.00
CA TYR A 412 9.85 -16.79 5.13
C TYR A 412 8.96 -17.38 6.23
N ALA A 413 8.78 -16.68 7.36
CA ALA A 413 7.90 -17.14 8.43
C ALA A 413 6.45 -17.25 7.94
N TYR A 414 5.96 -16.23 7.24
CA TYR A 414 4.63 -16.27 6.63
C TYR A 414 4.51 -17.40 5.62
N ALA A 415 5.44 -17.50 4.66
CA ALA A 415 5.41 -18.53 3.63
C ALA A 415 5.35 -19.95 4.22
N GLN A 416 6.14 -20.23 5.25
CA GLN A 416 6.12 -21.52 5.96
C GLN A 416 4.77 -21.81 6.61
N GLN A 417 4.15 -20.83 7.29
CA GLN A 417 2.88 -21.04 7.95
C GLN A 417 1.69 -21.14 6.96
N ILE A 418 1.77 -20.43 5.84
CA ILE A 418 0.83 -20.56 4.72
C ILE A 418 0.87 -21.98 4.15
N VAL A 419 2.07 -22.51 3.85
CA VAL A 419 2.23 -23.88 3.33
C VAL A 419 1.77 -24.93 4.35
N LYS A 420 2.09 -24.74 5.64
CA LYS A 420 1.58 -25.60 6.73
C LYS A 420 0.07 -25.53 6.90
N SER A 421 -0.57 -24.52 6.37
CA SER A 421 -2.03 -24.36 6.35
C SER A 421 -2.70 -24.91 5.09
N ASP A 422 -1.98 -25.69 4.28
CA ASP A 422 -2.42 -26.26 2.99
C ASP A 422 -2.76 -25.18 1.95
N LYS A 423 -2.02 -24.05 2.00
CA LYS A 423 -2.14 -22.93 1.07
C LYS A 423 -0.84 -22.74 0.29
N ARG A 424 -0.91 -21.99 -0.80
CA ARG A 424 0.25 -21.74 -1.66
C ARG A 424 0.97 -20.46 -1.22
N ALA A 425 2.29 -20.50 -1.24
CA ALA A 425 3.12 -19.32 -0.99
C ALA A 425 4.15 -19.16 -2.12
N TYR A 426 4.38 -17.92 -2.52
CA TYR A 426 5.39 -17.54 -3.50
C TYR A 426 6.18 -16.36 -2.95
N ILE A 427 7.50 -16.38 -3.17
CA ILE A 427 8.38 -15.34 -2.62
C ILE A 427 9.17 -14.69 -3.75
N TYR A 428 9.30 -13.34 -3.70
CA TYR A 428 10.18 -12.60 -4.59
C TYR A 428 11.25 -11.81 -3.85
N ARG A 429 12.31 -11.46 -4.60
CA ARG A 429 13.27 -10.43 -4.26
C ARG A 429 13.37 -9.47 -5.43
N PHE A 430 12.92 -8.23 -5.25
CA PHE A 430 13.04 -7.20 -6.27
C PHE A 430 14.44 -6.61 -6.23
N LYS A 431 15.14 -6.69 -7.38
CA LYS A 431 16.55 -6.34 -7.52
C LYS A 431 16.82 -5.39 -8.69
N ARG A 432 15.76 -4.82 -9.28
CA ARG A 432 15.93 -3.92 -10.40
C ARG A 432 16.45 -2.57 -9.93
N VAL A 433 17.65 -2.22 -10.36
CA VAL A 433 18.22 -0.88 -10.26
C VAL A 433 18.00 -0.19 -11.61
N ARG A 434 17.32 0.95 -11.61
CA ARG A 434 17.08 1.74 -12.82
C ARG A 434 18.39 2.33 -13.33
N THR A 435 18.48 2.57 -14.63
CA THR A 435 19.67 3.19 -15.22
C THR A 435 19.77 4.68 -14.89
N GLY A 436 21.00 5.18 -14.79
CA GLY A 436 21.32 6.59 -14.56
C GLY A 436 21.50 6.93 -13.08
N GLN A 437 21.82 8.20 -12.83
CA GLN A 437 22.24 8.70 -11.51
C GLN A 437 21.24 8.38 -10.39
N GLY A 438 19.94 8.47 -10.65
CA GLY A 438 18.91 8.15 -9.65
C GLY A 438 18.96 6.67 -9.24
N GLY A 439 19.16 5.76 -10.19
CA GLY A 439 19.34 4.34 -9.89
C GLY A 439 20.61 4.08 -9.11
N ASP A 440 21.72 4.69 -9.50
CA ASP A 440 23.01 4.56 -8.78
C ASP A 440 22.90 5.05 -7.32
N GLN A 441 22.11 6.11 -7.09
CA GLN A 441 21.91 6.70 -5.76
C GLN A 441 20.95 5.90 -4.89
N LEU A 442 19.83 5.45 -5.43
CA LEU A 442 18.72 4.89 -4.65
C LEU A 442 18.71 3.36 -4.65
N GLN A 443 19.40 2.73 -5.61
CA GLN A 443 19.42 1.28 -5.80
C GLN A 443 18.02 0.68 -5.99
N ALA A 444 17.75 -0.53 -5.51
CA ALA A 444 16.42 -1.14 -5.47
C ALA A 444 15.70 -0.74 -4.16
N TYR A 445 15.41 0.57 -4.02
CA TYR A 445 14.90 1.21 -2.81
C TYR A 445 13.49 0.74 -2.41
N HIS A 446 13.08 1.05 -1.18
CA HIS A 446 11.74 0.77 -0.65
C HIS A 446 10.64 1.41 -1.51
N GLY A 447 9.70 0.61 -2.02
CA GLY A 447 8.64 1.03 -2.95
C GLY A 447 9.03 1.11 -4.43
N ALA A 448 10.29 0.75 -4.80
CA ALA A 448 10.76 0.82 -6.18
C ALA A 448 10.00 -0.12 -7.14
N GLU A 449 9.37 -1.17 -6.64
CA GLU A 449 8.63 -2.15 -7.42
C GLU A 449 7.21 -1.69 -7.79
N ILE A 450 6.62 -0.74 -7.06
CA ILE A 450 5.24 -0.28 -7.26
C ILE A 450 4.99 0.21 -8.70
N PRO A 451 5.86 1.05 -9.31
CA PRO A 451 5.67 1.50 -10.69
C PRO A 451 5.61 0.35 -11.70
N TYR A 452 6.24 -0.80 -11.41
CA TYR A 452 6.20 -1.98 -12.27
C TYR A 452 4.88 -2.76 -12.14
N VAL A 453 4.25 -2.73 -10.96
CA VAL A 453 2.95 -3.37 -10.74
C VAL A 453 1.82 -2.56 -11.38
N PHE A 454 1.88 -1.22 -11.32
CA PHE A 454 0.82 -0.32 -11.80
C PHE A 454 1.07 0.28 -13.19
N ASP A 455 2.25 0.06 -13.79
CA ASP A 455 2.69 0.74 -15.01
C ASP A 455 2.62 2.27 -14.87
N SER A 456 3.21 2.78 -13.78
CA SER A 456 3.11 4.19 -13.37
C SER A 456 4.45 4.92 -13.42
N HIS A 457 5.30 4.58 -14.37
CA HIS A 457 6.61 5.20 -14.56
C HIS A 457 6.50 6.64 -15.08
N ASP A 458 5.65 6.81 -16.07
CA ASP A 458 5.28 8.05 -16.75
C ASP A 458 6.44 9.09 -16.87
N ASP A 459 6.20 10.31 -16.39
CA ASP A 459 7.13 11.44 -16.58
C ASP A 459 8.11 11.63 -15.40
N TRP A 460 8.15 10.75 -14.41
CA TRP A 460 8.92 10.96 -13.18
C TRP A 460 10.06 9.98 -12.92
N LEU A 461 10.07 8.83 -13.61
CA LEU A 461 11.12 7.82 -13.48
C LEU A 461 11.78 7.52 -14.83
N THR A 462 13.11 7.45 -14.82
CA THR A 462 13.86 6.98 -16.00
C THR A 462 13.48 5.55 -16.31
N THR A 463 12.94 5.31 -17.51
CA THR A 463 12.41 4.00 -17.94
C THR A 463 13.06 3.60 -19.26
N ASN A 464 13.54 2.37 -19.35
CA ASN A 464 14.11 1.77 -20.55
C ASN A 464 13.37 0.48 -20.93
N LYS A 465 13.83 -0.21 -22.00
CA LYS A 465 13.21 -1.46 -22.48
C LYS A 465 13.20 -2.59 -21.46
N ASP A 466 14.19 -2.66 -20.57
CA ASP A 466 14.23 -3.67 -19.52
C ASP A 466 13.16 -3.38 -18.47
N ASP A 467 12.93 -2.09 -18.14
CA ASP A 467 11.88 -1.67 -17.22
C ASP A 467 10.49 -1.95 -17.82
N GLU A 468 10.28 -1.69 -19.11
CA GLU A 468 9.04 -2.02 -19.80
C GLU A 468 8.76 -3.53 -19.82
N ALA A 469 9.81 -4.35 -20.07
CA ALA A 469 9.69 -5.80 -20.07
C ALA A 469 9.36 -6.34 -18.67
N LEU A 470 10.05 -5.83 -17.64
CA LEU A 470 9.79 -6.20 -16.25
C LEU A 470 8.38 -5.77 -15.81
N THR A 471 7.91 -4.59 -16.22
CA THR A 471 6.54 -4.12 -15.96
C THR A 471 5.50 -5.11 -16.49
N LYS A 472 5.62 -5.53 -17.76
CA LYS A 472 4.72 -6.53 -18.35
C LYS A 472 4.75 -7.85 -17.60
N ALA A 473 5.95 -8.30 -17.22
CA ALA A 473 6.12 -9.54 -16.47
C ALA A 473 5.47 -9.45 -15.07
N MET A 474 5.71 -8.37 -14.32
CA MET A 474 5.16 -8.19 -12.99
C MET A 474 3.64 -8.06 -13.01
N ILE A 475 3.07 -7.28 -13.91
CA ILE A 475 1.61 -7.23 -14.10
C ILE A 475 1.04 -8.63 -14.38
N SER A 476 1.71 -9.39 -15.23
CA SER A 476 1.28 -10.76 -15.55
C SER A 476 1.31 -11.66 -14.31
N TYR A 477 2.42 -11.70 -13.57
CA TYR A 477 2.54 -12.51 -12.35
C TYR A 477 1.51 -12.12 -11.28
N TRP A 478 1.37 -10.82 -10.96
CA TRP A 478 0.44 -10.32 -9.95
C TRP A 478 -1.00 -10.65 -10.31
N THR A 479 -1.39 -10.42 -11.56
CA THR A 479 -2.77 -10.66 -11.99
C THR A 479 -3.08 -12.14 -12.20
N ASN A 480 -2.12 -12.99 -12.61
CA ASN A 480 -2.30 -14.45 -12.65
C ASN A 480 -2.48 -15.00 -11.23
N PHE A 481 -1.67 -14.54 -10.28
CA PHE A 481 -1.85 -14.90 -8.88
C PHE A 481 -3.23 -14.46 -8.36
N ALA A 482 -3.68 -13.26 -8.68
CA ALA A 482 -5.02 -12.78 -8.32
C ALA A 482 -6.14 -13.61 -8.95
N LYS A 483 -5.97 -14.10 -10.18
CA LYS A 483 -6.94 -14.97 -10.87
C LYS A 483 -7.03 -16.37 -10.27
N ASN A 484 -5.87 -17.00 -10.03
CA ASN A 484 -5.78 -18.44 -9.85
C ASN A 484 -5.05 -18.85 -8.56
N GLY A 485 -4.42 -17.92 -7.83
CA GLY A 485 -3.50 -18.19 -6.71
C GLY A 485 -2.19 -18.85 -7.16
N ASP A 486 -1.88 -18.75 -8.45
CA ASP A 486 -0.61 -19.16 -9.06
C ASP A 486 -0.13 -18.03 -9.96
N PRO A 487 1.09 -17.47 -9.75
CA PRO A 487 1.60 -16.39 -10.61
C PRO A 487 1.94 -16.86 -12.01
N ASN A 488 2.11 -18.16 -12.23
CA ASN A 488 2.44 -18.72 -13.53
C ASN A 488 1.20 -18.77 -14.45
N ASP A 489 1.39 -18.55 -15.73
CA ASP A 489 0.36 -18.78 -16.75
C ASP A 489 0.54 -20.19 -17.34
N PRO A 490 -0.41 -21.13 -17.12
CA PRO A 490 -0.29 -22.47 -17.66
C PRO A 490 -0.37 -22.51 -19.19
N LYS A 491 -0.80 -21.41 -19.84
CA LYS A 491 -0.94 -21.28 -21.29
C LYS A 491 0.22 -20.58 -21.98
N SER A 492 1.16 -20.00 -21.21
CA SER A 492 2.29 -19.27 -21.72
C SER A 492 3.58 -19.69 -21.03
N THR A 493 4.63 -19.94 -21.82
CA THR A 493 5.98 -20.20 -21.34
C THR A 493 6.90 -18.98 -21.52
N ASP A 494 6.32 -17.81 -21.82
CA ASP A 494 7.09 -16.61 -22.14
C ASP A 494 7.79 -16.00 -20.93
N LEU A 495 7.31 -16.32 -19.72
CA LEU A 495 7.90 -15.88 -18.47
C LEU A 495 8.60 -17.05 -17.75
N PRO A 496 9.70 -16.80 -17.05
CA PRO A 496 10.32 -17.80 -16.18
C PRO A 496 9.33 -18.33 -15.14
N ALA A 497 9.36 -19.65 -14.89
CA ALA A 497 8.49 -20.25 -13.89
C ALA A 497 8.85 -19.71 -12.49
N TRP A 498 7.82 -19.25 -11.77
CA TRP A 498 7.93 -18.84 -10.37
C TRP A 498 7.70 -20.07 -9.48
N PRO A 499 8.72 -20.59 -8.80
CA PRO A 499 8.54 -21.77 -7.96
C PRO A 499 7.67 -21.47 -6.75
N GLN A 500 6.73 -22.37 -6.44
CA GLN A 500 6.05 -22.32 -5.15
C GLN A 500 7.09 -22.54 -4.04
N PHE A 501 6.91 -21.86 -2.92
CA PHE A 501 7.81 -22.00 -1.78
C PHE A 501 7.76 -23.43 -1.20
N ASP A 502 8.93 -24.04 -1.07
CA ASP A 502 9.16 -25.33 -0.40
C ASP A 502 10.30 -25.16 0.62
N GLU A 503 10.08 -25.51 1.88
CA GLU A 503 11.09 -25.38 2.93
C GLU A 503 12.29 -26.35 2.76
N ASN A 504 12.15 -27.42 1.95
CA ASN A 504 13.21 -28.39 1.66
C ASN A 504 14.11 -27.96 0.48
N ASP A 505 13.58 -27.15 -0.46
CA ASP A 505 14.31 -26.54 -1.58
C ASP A 505 13.87 -25.08 -1.74
N PRO A 506 14.19 -24.21 -0.75
CA PRO A 506 13.65 -22.86 -0.70
C PRO A 506 14.19 -22.00 -1.84
N LYS A 507 13.28 -21.53 -2.69
CA LYS A 507 13.57 -20.66 -3.83
C LYS A 507 12.74 -19.39 -3.78
N VAL A 508 13.30 -18.33 -4.35
CA VAL A 508 12.61 -17.04 -4.56
C VAL A 508 12.78 -16.61 -6.02
N LEU A 509 11.84 -15.83 -6.54
CA LEU A 509 11.99 -15.23 -7.85
C LEU A 509 12.70 -13.88 -7.72
N ALA A 510 13.89 -13.78 -8.31
CA ALA A 510 14.61 -12.52 -8.44
C ALA A 510 14.01 -11.72 -9.60
N LEU A 511 13.44 -10.56 -9.28
CA LEU A 511 12.83 -9.62 -10.23
C LEU A 511 13.85 -8.53 -10.57
N SER A 512 14.45 -8.64 -11.74
CA SER A 512 15.44 -7.71 -12.29
C SER A 512 15.30 -7.65 -13.81
N ALA A 513 16.24 -7.03 -14.52
CA ALA A 513 16.28 -7.07 -15.99
C ALA A 513 16.27 -8.53 -16.53
N GLN A 514 16.79 -9.47 -15.76
CA GLN A 514 16.70 -10.91 -16.03
C GLN A 514 15.96 -11.56 -14.87
N ILE A 515 14.73 -12.01 -15.10
CA ILE A 515 13.93 -12.71 -14.11
C ILE A 515 14.45 -14.15 -13.96
N THR A 516 14.76 -14.58 -12.74
CA THR A 516 15.29 -15.93 -12.51
C THR A 516 14.93 -16.44 -11.12
N ALA A 517 14.65 -17.73 -11.00
CA ALA A 517 14.52 -18.38 -9.71
C ALA A 517 15.92 -18.62 -9.12
N ILE A 518 16.12 -18.19 -7.88
CA ILE A 518 17.38 -18.35 -7.13
C ILE A 518 17.12 -19.08 -5.81
N ALA A 519 18.16 -19.68 -5.23
CA ALA A 519 18.10 -20.18 -3.86
C ALA A 519 17.68 -19.03 -2.92
N ALA A 520 16.84 -19.32 -1.93
CA ALA A 520 16.31 -18.32 -1.01
C ALA A 520 17.45 -17.71 -0.16
N PRO A 521 17.76 -16.42 -0.33
CA PRO A 521 18.85 -15.78 0.40
C PRO A 521 18.57 -15.79 1.90
N ASP A 522 19.61 -16.01 2.70
CA ASP A 522 19.53 -15.95 4.17
C ASP A 522 18.49 -16.88 4.84
N PHE A 523 17.90 -17.84 4.12
CA PHE A 523 16.88 -18.72 4.69
C PHE A 523 17.39 -19.48 5.92
N SER A 524 18.61 -20.01 5.89
CA SER A 524 19.23 -20.70 7.04
C SER A 524 19.43 -19.77 8.26
N ASN A 525 19.76 -18.49 8.03
CA ASN A 525 19.87 -17.49 9.09
C ASN A 525 18.50 -17.19 9.72
N CYS A 526 17.47 -17.03 8.90
CA CYS A 526 16.11 -16.82 9.37
C CYS A 526 15.60 -17.99 10.22
N GLN A 527 15.94 -19.24 9.87
CA GLN A 527 15.60 -20.42 10.69
C GLN A 527 16.19 -20.36 12.10
N LYS A 528 17.37 -19.73 12.29
CA LYS A 528 17.98 -19.52 13.60
C LYS A 528 17.35 -18.35 14.37
N ILE A 529 16.86 -17.32 13.66
CA ILE A 529 16.29 -16.10 14.23
C ILE A 529 14.89 -16.36 14.86
N PHE A 530 14.02 -17.11 14.17
CA PHE A 530 12.63 -17.32 14.62
C PHE A 530 12.48 -17.89 16.02
N PRO A 531 13.19 -18.96 16.44
CA PRO A 531 13.06 -19.51 17.79
C PRO A 531 13.46 -18.49 18.86
N VAL A 532 14.50 -17.70 18.61
CA VAL A 532 15.01 -16.70 19.56
C VAL A 532 13.98 -15.58 19.75
N LEU A 533 13.43 -15.03 18.68
CA LEU A 533 12.38 -14.00 18.75
C LEU A 533 11.12 -14.52 19.44
N LYS A 534 10.67 -15.72 19.10
CA LYS A 534 9.52 -16.36 19.75
C LYS A 534 9.72 -16.54 21.26
N GLN A 535 10.96 -16.84 21.68
CA GLN A 535 11.29 -17.01 23.11
C GLN A 535 11.37 -15.65 23.84
N SER A 536 11.94 -14.62 23.20
CA SER A 536 12.07 -13.29 23.78
C SER A 536 10.70 -12.65 24.04
N LEU A 537 9.75 -12.77 23.13
CA LEU A 537 8.38 -12.26 23.29
C LEU A 537 7.59 -12.99 24.39
N LYS A 538 7.89 -14.27 24.66
CA LYS A 538 7.29 -15.00 25.79
C LYS A 538 7.80 -14.53 27.15
N LYS A 539 9.01 -13.97 27.23
CA LYS A 539 9.59 -13.49 28.49
C LYS A 539 9.13 -12.07 28.86
N GLN A 540 8.51 -11.35 27.92
CA GLN A 540 7.96 -10.00 28.14
C GLN A 540 6.51 -10.03 28.67
N LYS A 541 5.83 -11.18 28.64
CA LYS A 541 4.54 -11.44 29.30
C LYS A 541 4.76 -11.91 30.75
#